data_94e434d4a458af8d8f3fb58b91828f93
#
_entry.id   94e434d4a458af8d8f3fb58b91828f93
#
_cell.length_a   1.000
_cell.length_b   1.000
_cell.length_c   1.000
_cell.angle_alpha   90.00
_cell.angle_beta   90.00
_cell.angle_gamma   90.00
#
_symmetry.space_group_name_H-M   'P 1'
#
loop_
_entity.id
_entity.type
_entity.pdbx_description
1 polymer ?
#
loop_
_entity_poly.entity_id
_entity_poly.type
_entity_poly.pdbx_seq_one_letter_code
_entity_poly.pdbx_strand_id
1 'polypeptide(L)'
;EYYTEKWRPLRYEISHRGHVIRNTVHKIQDPHNDGFSKTLYLADRFGDSTITKILNYRNKLKYLDFKESFKIHTGISIKQFNEDWRRQMNTFFFSQRSQKETLDEVGIIRKLPIKRVAAFDYFPDTMRIAMIGQLSKGQLDLSLIMAKRDTAQEKKIRKKRLKKSQKTGKKPKKVRPKWKLKELDHGRFGELNINLDVSPDGSSIVYPKYGYGENQSLGFDICIIDLNTKKKRMITKSKRANYPKFSPDGKSILFVSHKNSTSQLYTMNLDGEDIKKITHNEGDVQIITPSWSPDGQSI
;
A
#
# COMPACT_ATOMS: atom_id res chain seq x y z
N GLU A 1 23.83 3.64 3.11
CA GLU A 1 22.56 4.05 3.78
C GLU A 1 21.99 5.36 3.24
N TYR A 2 22.79 6.43 3.06
CA TYR A 2 22.35 7.72 2.53
C TYR A 2 21.61 7.62 1.18
N TYR A 3 22.11 6.83 0.24
CA TYR A 3 21.47 6.64 -1.07
C TYR A 3 20.18 5.82 -0.99
N THR A 4 20.05 4.88 -0.04
CA THR A 4 18.83 4.08 0.11
C THR A 4 17.66 4.91 0.63
N GLU A 5 17.87 5.81 1.55
CA GLU A 5 16.85 6.73 2.07
C GLU A 5 16.40 7.73 1.00
N LYS A 6 17.36 8.36 0.33
CA LYS A 6 17.13 9.35 -0.70
C LYS A 6 16.31 8.84 -1.88
N TRP A 7 16.55 7.59 -2.29
CA TRP A 7 15.87 6.96 -3.42
C TRP A 7 14.71 6.03 -3.01
N ARG A 8 14.28 6.04 -1.76
CA ARG A 8 13.21 5.17 -1.25
C ARG A 8 11.91 5.25 -2.06
N PRO A 9 11.36 6.42 -2.43
CA PRO A 9 10.13 6.50 -3.22
C PRO A 9 10.26 5.84 -4.59
N LEU A 10 11.39 6.07 -5.26
CA LEU A 10 11.69 5.51 -6.56
C LEU A 10 11.86 3.99 -6.51
N ARG A 11 12.51 3.47 -5.45
CA ARG A 11 12.67 2.05 -5.20
C ARG A 11 11.33 1.34 -5.06
N TYR A 12 10.39 1.93 -4.33
CA TYR A 12 9.04 1.36 -4.19
C TYR A 12 8.36 1.24 -5.56
N GLU A 13 8.37 2.27 -6.38
CA GLU A 13 7.77 2.25 -7.71
C GLU A 13 8.43 1.22 -8.63
N ILE A 14 9.75 1.17 -8.66
CA ILE A 14 10.51 0.26 -9.52
C ILE A 14 10.35 -1.20 -9.06
N SER A 15 10.45 -1.48 -7.76
CA SER A 15 10.34 -2.84 -7.23
C SER A 15 8.92 -3.39 -7.33
N HIS A 16 7.91 -2.57 -7.12
CA HIS A 16 6.50 -3.00 -7.10
C HIS A 16 5.94 -3.27 -8.51
N ARG A 17 6.34 -2.49 -9.49
CA ARG A 17 5.81 -2.58 -10.86
C ARG A 17 6.60 -3.51 -11.78
N GLY A 18 7.65 -4.13 -11.29
CA GLY A 18 8.44 -5.10 -12.06
C GLY A 18 9.16 -4.51 -13.27
N HIS A 19 9.29 -3.18 -13.37
CA HIS A 19 9.96 -2.53 -14.48
C HIS A 19 11.46 -2.81 -14.54
N VAL A 20 12.07 -3.12 -13.40
CA VAL A 20 13.47 -3.56 -13.30
C VAL A 20 13.69 -4.94 -13.93
N ILE A 21 12.63 -5.73 -14.13
CA ILE A 21 12.75 -7.12 -14.64
C ILE A 21 13.05 -7.17 -16.14
N ARG A 22 12.80 -6.10 -16.88
CA ARG A 22 12.87 -6.06 -18.36
C ARG A 22 13.88 -5.08 -18.93
N ASN A 23 15.03 -4.96 -18.34
CA ASN A 23 16.22 -4.32 -18.90
C ASN A 23 16.41 -2.81 -18.76
N THR A 24 15.43 -1.96 -18.45
CA THR A 24 15.72 -0.52 -18.31
C THR A 24 14.63 0.26 -17.62
N VAL A 25 14.97 1.22 -16.77
CA VAL A 25 14.07 2.29 -16.35
C VAL A 25 13.85 3.20 -17.54
N HIS A 26 12.80 2.95 -18.34
CA HIS A 26 12.47 3.80 -19.48
C HIS A 26 11.63 5.01 -19.11
N LYS A 27 10.73 4.83 -18.14
CA LYS A 27 9.80 5.86 -17.70
C LYS A 27 9.29 5.53 -16.30
N ILE A 28 9.39 6.49 -15.39
CA ILE A 28 8.67 6.45 -14.12
C ILE A 28 7.25 6.91 -14.41
N GLN A 29 6.24 6.13 -13.99
CA GLN A 29 4.85 6.42 -14.33
C GLN A 29 4.26 7.54 -13.49
N ASP A 30 4.72 7.69 -12.23
CA ASP A 30 4.33 8.77 -11.35
C ASP A 30 5.19 10.01 -11.68
N PRO A 31 4.57 11.11 -12.17
CA PRO A 31 5.30 12.32 -12.53
C PRO A 31 5.97 13.00 -11.33
N HIS A 32 5.45 12.82 -10.10
CA HIS A 32 6.07 13.37 -8.90
C HIS A 32 7.38 12.65 -8.59
N ASN A 33 7.38 11.31 -8.62
CA ASN A 33 8.58 10.51 -8.40
C ASN A 33 9.60 10.70 -9.54
N ASP A 34 9.15 10.86 -10.78
CA ASP A 34 10.03 11.17 -11.93
C ASP A 34 10.71 12.52 -11.74
N GLY A 35 9.95 13.56 -11.43
CA GLY A 35 10.46 14.92 -11.17
C GLY A 35 11.39 14.93 -9.96
N PHE A 36 10.98 14.37 -8.85
CA PHE A 36 11.77 14.28 -7.64
C PHE A 36 13.12 13.61 -7.88
N SER A 37 13.15 12.45 -8.53
CA SER A 37 14.39 11.72 -8.79
C SER A 37 15.36 12.47 -9.70
N LYS A 38 14.84 13.17 -10.72
CA LYS A 38 15.64 13.97 -11.62
C LYS A 38 16.17 15.22 -10.95
N THR A 39 15.39 15.87 -10.09
CA THR A 39 15.83 17.04 -9.33
C THR A 39 16.93 16.66 -8.34
N LEU A 40 16.79 15.54 -7.65
CA LEU A 40 17.85 15.02 -6.77
C LEU A 40 19.13 14.70 -7.57
N TYR A 41 19.00 14.03 -8.71
CA TYR A 41 20.14 13.70 -9.56
C TYR A 41 20.82 14.97 -10.11
N LEU A 42 20.04 16.01 -10.44
CA LEU A 42 20.56 17.31 -10.85
C LEU A 42 21.37 17.95 -9.73
N ALA A 43 20.81 17.97 -8.51
CA ALA A 43 21.47 18.53 -7.34
C ALA A 43 22.75 17.78 -6.99
N ASP A 44 22.73 16.44 -7.00
CA ASP A 44 23.91 15.61 -6.71
C ASP A 44 25.06 15.83 -7.71
N ARG A 45 24.72 16.04 -8.98
CA ARG A 45 25.73 16.13 -10.04
C ARG A 45 26.25 17.55 -10.27
N PHE A 46 25.40 18.56 -10.12
CA PHE A 46 25.71 19.95 -10.49
C PHE A 46 25.61 20.95 -9.32
N GLY A 47 25.21 20.46 -8.14
CA GLY A 47 25.04 21.23 -6.90
C GLY A 47 23.61 21.70 -6.67
N ASP A 48 23.25 21.88 -5.39
CA ASP A 48 21.88 22.15 -4.92
C ASP A 48 21.30 23.45 -5.48
N SER A 49 22.13 24.47 -5.72
CA SER A 49 21.69 25.76 -6.27
C SER A 49 21.39 25.75 -7.77
N THR A 50 21.69 24.63 -8.46
CA THR A 50 21.60 24.59 -9.93
C THR A 50 20.16 24.75 -10.43
N ILE A 51 19.19 24.13 -9.74
CA ILE A 51 17.77 24.29 -10.14
C ILE A 51 17.32 25.75 -10.00
N THR A 52 17.73 26.45 -8.95
CA THR A 52 17.41 27.85 -8.73
C THR A 52 18.03 28.73 -9.81
N LYS A 53 19.30 28.48 -10.19
CA LYS A 53 19.96 29.18 -11.27
C LYS A 53 19.25 29.00 -12.61
N ILE A 54 18.83 27.73 -12.91
CA ILE A 54 18.08 27.42 -14.13
C ILE A 54 16.77 28.21 -14.19
N LEU A 55 16.02 28.23 -13.09
CA LEU A 55 14.69 28.84 -13.02
C LEU A 55 14.77 30.39 -13.02
N ASN A 56 15.83 30.96 -12.47
CA ASN A 56 16.04 32.41 -12.43
C ASN A 56 16.65 32.98 -13.71
N TYR A 57 17.16 32.14 -14.59
CA TYR A 57 17.71 32.60 -15.86
C TYR A 57 16.66 33.29 -16.72
N ARG A 58 17.07 34.40 -17.34
CA ARG A 58 16.26 35.09 -18.36
C ARG A 58 17.12 35.34 -19.59
N ASN A 59 16.60 34.97 -20.75
CA ASN A 59 17.28 35.22 -22.02
C ASN A 59 17.24 36.69 -22.43
N LYS A 60 17.80 37.00 -23.59
CA LYS A 60 17.84 38.40 -24.13
C LYS A 60 16.44 39.02 -24.27
N LEU A 61 15.39 38.20 -24.47
CA LEU A 61 14.00 38.64 -24.58
C LEU A 61 13.28 38.69 -23.22
N LYS A 62 14.00 38.51 -22.11
CA LYS A 62 13.51 38.57 -20.74
C LYS A 62 12.50 37.48 -20.36
N TYR A 63 12.48 36.34 -21.06
CA TYR A 63 11.69 35.18 -20.67
C TYR A 63 12.58 33.97 -20.30
N LEU A 64 12.01 32.98 -19.62
CA LEU A 64 12.69 31.74 -19.31
C LEU A 64 12.70 30.82 -20.52
N ASP A 65 13.87 30.61 -21.13
CA ASP A 65 14.11 29.43 -22.00
C ASP A 65 14.74 28.32 -21.15
N PHE A 66 13.95 27.38 -20.76
CA PHE A 66 14.41 26.29 -19.88
C PHE A 66 15.50 25.42 -20.52
N LYS A 67 15.44 25.22 -21.84
CA LYS A 67 16.42 24.35 -22.54
C LYS A 67 17.79 25.08 -22.63
N GLU A 68 17.76 26.35 -22.98
CA GLU A 68 18.95 27.20 -23.04
C GLU A 68 19.56 27.31 -21.64
N SER A 69 18.77 27.71 -20.66
CA SER A 69 19.20 27.86 -19.27
C SER A 69 19.77 26.55 -18.71
N PHE A 70 19.12 25.41 -18.94
CA PHE A 70 19.62 24.13 -18.51
C PHE A 70 21.03 23.85 -19.07
N LYS A 71 21.22 24.04 -20.39
CA LYS A 71 22.50 23.84 -21.04
C LYS A 71 23.59 24.77 -20.52
N ILE A 72 23.27 26.05 -20.27
CA ILE A 72 24.22 27.02 -19.73
C ILE A 72 24.70 26.58 -18.34
N HIS A 73 23.79 26.18 -17.46
CA HIS A 73 24.13 25.88 -16.06
C HIS A 73 24.64 24.46 -15.81
N THR A 74 24.38 23.51 -16.70
CA THR A 74 24.84 22.12 -16.56
C THR A 74 25.91 21.71 -17.58
N GLY A 75 26.10 22.47 -18.66
CA GLY A 75 27.00 22.13 -19.76
C GLY A 75 26.49 21.06 -20.70
N ILE A 76 25.33 20.42 -20.42
CA ILE A 76 24.77 19.29 -21.19
C ILE A 76 23.33 19.56 -21.64
N SER A 77 22.88 18.85 -22.65
CA SER A 77 21.48 18.93 -23.08
C SER A 77 20.57 18.13 -22.12
N ILE A 78 19.27 18.51 -22.06
CA ILE A 78 18.25 17.77 -21.29
C ILE A 78 18.17 16.30 -21.76
N LYS A 79 18.39 16.05 -23.05
CA LYS A 79 18.40 14.67 -23.58
C LYS A 79 19.55 13.87 -22.98
N GLN A 80 20.75 14.43 -23.01
CA GLN A 80 21.93 13.80 -22.40
C GLN A 80 21.75 13.59 -20.90
N PHE A 81 21.23 14.58 -20.18
CA PHE A 81 20.91 14.48 -18.76
C PHE A 81 19.97 13.31 -18.46
N ASN A 82 18.86 13.16 -19.23
CA ASN A 82 17.91 12.07 -19.05
C ASN A 82 18.53 10.69 -19.34
N GLU A 83 19.45 10.60 -20.29
CA GLU A 83 20.16 9.34 -20.58
C GLU A 83 21.14 8.99 -19.46
N ASP A 84 21.88 9.96 -18.94
CA ASP A 84 22.83 9.79 -17.84
C ASP A 84 22.08 9.43 -16.54
N TRP A 85 20.99 10.13 -16.22
CA TRP A 85 20.12 9.82 -15.10
C TRP A 85 19.58 8.39 -15.19
N ARG A 86 19.05 8.00 -16.34
CA ARG A 86 18.53 6.65 -16.56
C ARG A 86 19.59 5.56 -16.39
N ARG A 87 20.81 5.81 -16.90
CA ARG A 87 21.93 4.91 -16.74
C ARG A 87 22.30 4.73 -15.28
N GLN A 88 22.41 5.81 -14.53
CA GLN A 88 22.73 5.76 -13.10
C GLN A 88 21.65 5.03 -12.30
N MET A 89 20.37 5.34 -12.53
CA MET A 89 19.26 4.65 -11.86
C MET A 89 19.27 3.14 -12.14
N ASN A 90 19.48 2.77 -13.39
CA ASN A 90 19.60 1.35 -13.75
C ASN A 90 20.76 0.68 -13.02
N THR A 91 21.96 1.26 -13.05
CA THR A 91 23.13 0.69 -12.37
C THR A 91 22.88 0.52 -10.88
N PHE A 92 22.33 1.54 -10.22
CA PHE A 92 22.02 1.53 -8.79
C PHE A 92 21.02 0.43 -8.43
N PHE A 93 19.89 0.35 -9.11
CA PHE A 93 18.85 -0.62 -8.78
C PHE A 93 19.18 -2.05 -9.20
N PHE A 94 19.92 -2.25 -10.30
CA PHE A 94 20.43 -3.57 -10.67
C PHE A 94 21.45 -4.10 -9.67
N SER A 95 22.36 -3.24 -9.21
CA SER A 95 23.34 -3.62 -8.17
C SER A 95 22.64 -4.07 -6.89
N GLN A 96 21.67 -3.27 -6.41
CA GLN A 96 20.89 -3.64 -5.21
C GLN A 96 20.10 -4.94 -5.39
N ARG A 97 19.56 -5.17 -6.57
CA ARG A 97 18.79 -6.38 -6.85
C ARG A 97 19.64 -7.63 -6.90
N SER A 98 20.84 -7.54 -7.48
CA SER A 98 21.76 -8.69 -7.57
C SER A 98 22.25 -9.18 -6.20
N GLN A 99 22.14 -8.33 -5.17
CA GLN A 99 22.52 -8.64 -3.79
C GLN A 99 21.39 -9.19 -2.94
N LYS A 100 20.15 -9.29 -3.49
CA LYS A 100 18.96 -9.70 -2.74
C LYS A 100 18.33 -10.91 -3.39
N GLU A 101 17.76 -11.76 -2.56
CA GLU A 101 16.92 -12.87 -2.98
C GLU A 101 15.76 -12.39 -3.85
N THR A 102 15.42 -13.15 -4.86
CA THR A 102 14.27 -12.84 -5.70
C THR A 102 12.96 -13.18 -4.97
N LEU A 103 11.87 -12.51 -5.35
CA LEU A 103 10.56 -12.79 -4.74
C LEU A 103 10.13 -14.27 -4.92
N ASP A 104 10.57 -14.92 -6.00
CA ASP A 104 10.24 -16.33 -6.26
C ASP A 104 11.05 -17.29 -5.36
N GLU A 105 12.18 -16.85 -4.80
CA GLU A 105 12.99 -17.61 -3.84
C GLU A 105 12.41 -17.50 -2.41
N VAL A 106 11.92 -16.33 -2.03
CA VAL A 106 11.39 -16.07 -0.68
C VAL A 106 9.91 -16.30 -0.53
N GLY A 107 9.16 -16.50 -1.62
CA GLY A 107 7.72 -16.68 -1.52
C GLY A 107 7.01 -17.07 -2.80
N ILE A 108 5.71 -17.25 -2.69
CA ILE A 108 4.85 -17.59 -3.82
C ILE A 108 4.04 -16.35 -4.22
N ILE A 109 4.30 -15.84 -5.42
CA ILE A 109 3.53 -14.72 -5.98
C ILE A 109 2.11 -15.19 -6.31
N ARG A 110 1.11 -14.62 -5.64
CA ARG A 110 -0.31 -14.85 -5.90
C ARG A 110 -0.91 -13.67 -6.64
N LYS A 111 -1.46 -13.92 -7.82
CA LYS A 111 -2.21 -12.91 -8.57
C LYS A 111 -3.68 -12.98 -8.18
N LEU A 112 -4.18 -11.94 -7.55
CA LEU A 112 -5.59 -11.74 -7.26
C LEU A 112 -6.27 -11.02 -8.44
N PRO A 113 -7.55 -11.32 -8.74
CA PRO A 113 -8.31 -10.61 -9.76
C PRO A 113 -8.83 -9.25 -9.24
N ILE A 114 -7.94 -8.44 -8.73
CA ILE A 114 -8.19 -7.11 -8.16
C ILE A 114 -7.23 -6.11 -8.79
N LYS A 115 -7.65 -4.87 -8.96
CA LYS A 115 -6.83 -3.85 -9.60
C LYS A 115 -5.76 -3.29 -8.66
N ARG A 116 -6.17 -2.94 -7.45
CA ARG A 116 -5.30 -2.33 -6.44
C ARG A 116 -5.65 -2.90 -5.07
N VAL A 117 -4.65 -3.29 -4.32
CA VAL A 117 -4.76 -3.61 -2.89
C VAL A 117 -4.06 -2.49 -2.14
N ALA A 118 -4.75 -1.84 -1.21
CA ALA A 118 -4.22 -0.79 -0.36
C ALA A 118 -3.83 -1.34 1.02
N ALA A 119 -4.63 -2.27 1.56
CA ALA A 119 -4.34 -2.99 2.79
C ALA A 119 -4.89 -4.42 2.68
N PHE A 120 -4.32 -5.34 3.44
CA PHE A 120 -4.81 -6.72 3.52
C PHE A 120 -4.45 -7.36 4.85
N ASP A 121 -5.22 -8.38 5.19
CA ASP A 121 -4.95 -9.28 6.28
C ASP A 121 -5.42 -10.69 5.95
N TYR A 122 -4.81 -11.71 6.58
CA TYR A 122 -5.12 -13.10 6.34
C TYR A 122 -6.09 -13.64 7.38
N PHE A 123 -7.04 -14.45 6.93
CA PHE A 123 -7.82 -15.26 7.86
C PHE A 123 -6.99 -16.44 8.41
N PRO A 124 -7.27 -16.91 9.64
CA PRO A 124 -6.55 -18.03 10.24
C PRO A 124 -6.56 -19.30 9.36
N ASP A 125 -7.61 -19.50 8.55
CA ASP A 125 -7.72 -20.61 7.61
C ASP A 125 -6.80 -20.53 6.39
N THR A 126 -6.06 -19.44 6.21
CA THR A 126 -5.17 -19.16 5.08
C THR A 126 -5.80 -19.28 3.68
N MET A 127 -7.08 -19.58 3.60
CA MET A 127 -7.85 -19.74 2.36
C MET A 127 -8.64 -18.48 2.00
N ARG A 128 -8.73 -17.54 2.92
CA ARG A 128 -9.38 -16.26 2.75
C ARG A 128 -8.41 -15.13 3.02
N ILE A 129 -8.62 -14.01 2.37
CA ILE A 129 -7.85 -12.77 2.55
C ILE A 129 -8.88 -11.64 2.62
N ALA A 130 -8.81 -10.82 3.67
CA ALA A 130 -9.51 -9.55 3.74
C ALA A 130 -8.65 -8.47 3.10
N MET A 131 -9.24 -7.57 2.34
CA MET A 131 -8.51 -6.52 1.64
C MET A 131 -9.32 -5.24 1.57
N ILE A 132 -8.65 -4.11 1.63
CA ILE A 132 -9.17 -2.83 1.19
C ILE A 132 -8.52 -2.50 -0.16
N GLY A 133 -9.32 -2.26 -1.18
CA GLY A 133 -8.78 -2.07 -2.52
C GLY A 133 -9.83 -1.73 -3.57
N GLN A 134 -9.43 -1.72 -4.83
CA GLN A 134 -10.26 -1.41 -5.98
C GLN A 134 -10.51 -2.64 -6.83
N LEU A 135 -11.79 -3.00 -7.02
CA LEU A 135 -12.18 -4.19 -7.79
C LEU A 135 -11.95 -4.02 -9.30
N SER A 136 -12.23 -2.86 -9.87
CA SER A 136 -12.18 -2.64 -11.31
C SER A 136 -11.37 -1.41 -11.72
N LYS A 137 -10.98 -1.36 -13.00
CA LYS A 137 -10.41 -0.16 -13.61
C LYS A 137 -11.52 0.91 -13.72
N GLY A 138 -11.22 2.11 -13.28
CA GLY A 138 -12.19 3.23 -13.28
C GLY A 138 -12.94 3.41 -11.97
N GLN A 139 -12.93 2.44 -11.06
CA GLN A 139 -13.38 2.64 -9.70
C GLN A 139 -12.37 3.54 -8.97
N LEU A 140 -12.84 4.67 -8.45
CA LEU A 140 -12.03 5.59 -7.64
C LEU A 140 -12.06 5.20 -6.17
N ASP A 141 -13.21 4.72 -5.72
CA ASP A 141 -13.47 4.37 -4.33
C ASP A 141 -12.81 3.05 -3.93
N LEU A 142 -12.50 2.93 -2.65
CA LEU A 142 -12.02 1.69 -2.04
C LEU A 142 -13.20 0.87 -1.54
N SER A 143 -13.07 -0.45 -1.61
CA SER A 143 -14.03 -1.41 -1.05
C SER A 143 -13.32 -2.33 -0.08
N LEU A 144 -14.04 -2.74 0.97
CA LEU A 144 -13.64 -3.88 1.80
C LEU A 144 -14.06 -5.16 1.06
N ILE A 145 -13.08 -6.01 0.76
CA ILE A 145 -13.24 -7.16 -0.11
C ILE A 145 -12.72 -8.40 0.61
N MET A 146 -13.46 -9.50 0.51
CA MET A 146 -12.97 -10.81 0.88
C MET A 146 -12.65 -11.62 -0.37
N ALA A 147 -11.41 -12.08 -0.49
CA ALA A 147 -11.00 -13.07 -1.47
C ALA A 147 -11.02 -14.47 -0.84
N LYS A 148 -11.75 -15.41 -1.43
CA LYS A 148 -11.77 -16.81 -1.03
C LYS A 148 -11.19 -17.67 -2.14
N ARG A 149 -10.32 -18.61 -1.80
CA ARG A 149 -9.75 -19.54 -2.76
C ARG A 149 -10.81 -20.49 -3.32
N ASP A 150 -10.92 -20.56 -4.64
CA ASP A 150 -11.88 -21.44 -5.34
C ASP A 150 -11.23 -22.79 -5.71
N THR A 151 -11.08 -23.64 -4.73
CA THR A 151 -10.50 -24.99 -4.90
C THR A 151 -11.33 -25.86 -5.82
N ALA A 152 -12.65 -25.66 -5.89
CA ALA A 152 -13.53 -26.41 -6.79
C ALA A 152 -13.24 -26.09 -8.26
N GLN A 153 -13.06 -24.81 -8.58
CA GLN A 153 -12.67 -24.39 -9.93
C GLN A 153 -11.25 -24.89 -10.28
N GLU A 154 -10.33 -24.86 -9.33
CA GLU A 154 -8.97 -25.39 -9.52
C GLU A 154 -8.99 -26.89 -9.85
N LYS A 155 -9.79 -27.68 -9.13
CA LYS A 155 -9.98 -29.12 -9.39
C LYS A 155 -10.56 -29.37 -10.78
N LYS A 156 -11.56 -28.59 -11.21
CA LYS A 156 -12.16 -28.69 -12.58
C LYS A 156 -11.10 -28.39 -13.65
N ILE A 157 -10.31 -27.33 -13.49
CA ILE A 157 -9.26 -26.96 -14.43
C ILE A 157 -8.16 -28.03 -14.47
N ARG A 158 -7.75 -28.56 -13.33
CA ARG A 158 -6.76 -29.64 -13.22
C ARG A 158 -7.23 -30.89 -13.97
N LYS A 159 -8.48 -31.32 -13.77
CA LYS A 159 -9.07 -32.47 -14.45
C LYS A 159 -9.13 -32.28 -15.97
N LYS A 160 -9.50 -31.07 -16.44
CA LYS A 160 -9.52 -30.72 -17.88
C LYS A 160 -8.11 -30.75 -18.49
N ARG A 161 -7.10 -30.24 -17.78
CA ARG A 161 -5.71 -30.22 -18.26
C ARG A 161 -5.09 -31.61 -18.30
N LEU A 162 -5.40 -32.47 -17.31
CA LEU A 162 -4.97 -33.88 -17.32
C LEU A 162 -5.54 -34.64 -18.52
N LYS A 163 -6.87 -34.53 -18.78
CA LYS A 163 -7.48 -35.15 -19.97
C LYS A 163 -6.85 -34.66 -21.29
N LYS A 164 -6.52 -33.36 -21.37
CA LYS A 164 -5.84 -32.81 -22.55
C LYS A 164 -4.40 -33.34 -22.69
N SER A 165 -3.68 -33.44 -21.58
CA SER A 165 -2.32 -33.99 -21.50
C SER A 165 -2.27 -35.45 -21.99
N GLN A 166 -3.21 -36.28 -21.55
CA GLN A 166 -3.37 -37.68 -21.98
C GLN A 166 -3.59 -37.78 -23.52
N LYS A 167 -4.40 -36.85 -24.08
CA LYS A 167 -4.67 -36.86 -25.55
C LYS A 167 -3.49 -36.35 -26.37
N THR A 168 -2.68 -35.44 -25.85
CA THR A 168 -1.63 -34.74 -26.61
C THR A 168 -0.21 -35.19 -26.28
N GLY A 169 -0.01 -36.07 -25.30
CA GLY A 169 1.32 -36.49 -24.80
C GLY A 169 2.12 -35.39 -24.10
N LYS A 170 1.59 -34.15 -24.02
CA LYS A 170 2.31 -33.00 -23.41
C LYS A 170 2.06 -32.92 -21.91
N LYS A 171 3.11 -32.62 -21.11
CA LYS A 171 2.96 -32.42 -19.65
C LYS A 171 1.89 -31.38 -19.32
N PRO A 172 1.02 -31.62 -18.33
CA PRO A 172 -0.06 -30.68 -17.98
C PRO A 172 0.53 -29.42 -17.35
N LYS A 173 0.07 -28.25 -17.80
CA LYS A 173 0.48 -26.96 -17.21
C LYS A 173 -0.03 -26.86 -15.76
N LYS A 174 0.82 -26.37 -14.85
CA LYS A 174 0.49 -26.11 -13.44
C LYS A 174 -0.75 -25.21 -13.31
N VAL A 175 -1.73 -25.58 -12.49
CA VAL A 175 -2.94 -24.77 -12.25
C VAL A 175 -2.58 -23.67 -11.27
N ARG A 176 -2.82 -22.42 -11.67
CA ARG A 176 -2.66 -21.26 -10.77
C ARG A 176 -3.86 -21.16 -9.82
N PRO A 177 -3.67 -20.75 -8.56
CA PRO A 177 -4.77 -20.51 -7.63
C PRO A 177 -5.85 -19.63 -8.24
N LYS A 178 -7.11 -19.99 -7.99
CA LYS A 178 -8.29 -19.24 -8.39
C LYS A 178 -8.94 -18.61 -7.16
N TRP A 179 -9.44 -17.40 -7.33
CA TRP A 179 -10.03 -16.63 -6.24
C TRP A 179 -11.41 -16.15 -6.61
N LYS A 180 -12.34 -16.24 -5.68
CA LYS A 180 -13.64 -15.57 -5.73
C LYS A 180 -13.56 -14.34 -4.85
N LEU A 181 -13.93 -13.20 -5.40
CA LEU A 181 -14.01 -11.94 -4.67
C LEU A 181 -15.45 -11.72 -4.24
N LYS A 182 -15.60 -11.21 -3.02
CA LYS A 182 -16.88 -10.74 -2.47
C LYS A 182 -16.63 -9.39 -1.83
N GLU A 183 -17.35 -8.37 -2.32
CA GLU A 183 -17.40 -7.08 -1.66
C GLU A 183 -18.23 -7.19 -0.39
N LEU A 184 -17.68 -6.70 0.71
CA LEU A 184 -18.30 -6.72 2.03
C LEU A 184 -18.83 -5.33 2.40
N ASP A 185 -18.07 -4.28 2.06
CA ASP A 185 -18.47 -2.90 2.24
C ASP A 185 -17.89 -2.03 1.11
N HIS A 186 -18.63 -0.98 0.75
CA HIS A 186 -18.22 -0.02 -0.26
C HIS A 186 -17.99 1.34 0.40
N GLY A 187 -16.81 1.91 0.20
CA GLY A 187 -16.48 3.24 0.71
C GLY A 187 -16.62 4.26 -0.39
N ARG A 188 -17.67 5.07 -0.32
CA ARG A 188 -17.87 6.21 -1.23
C ARG A 188 -16.98 7.38 -0.80
N PHE A 189 -16.44 8.11 -1.78
CA PHE A 189 -15.70 9.36 -1.52
C PHE A 189 -14.61 9.28 -0.44
N GLY A 190 -13.89 8.15 -0.36
CA GLY A 190 -12.82 7.99 0.63
C GLY A 190 -13.29 7.56 2.02
N GLU A 191 -14.51 7.03 2.17
CA GLU A 191 -15.04 6.54 3.45
C GLU A 191 -14.21 5.42 4.10
N LEU A 192 -13.41 4.68 3.34
CA LEU A 192 -12.57 3.61 3.89
C LEU A 192 -11.10 4.06 3.97
N ASN A 193 -10.52 3.92 5.14
CA ASN A 193 -9.07 4.06 5.33
C ASN A 193 -8.34 2.75 4.98
N ILE A 194 -7.04 2.82 4.80
CA ILE A 194 -6.17 1.73 4.35
C ILE A 194 -5.69 0.83 5.51
N ASN A 195 -6.57 0.57 6.48
CA ASN A 195 -6.30 -0.26 7.63
C ASN A 195 -7.43 -1.26 7.85
N LEU A 196 -7.10 -2.46 8.23
CA LEU A 196 -8.06 -3.48 8.65
C LEU A 196 -7.36 -4.53 9.51
N ASP A 197 -8.17 -5.32 10.22
CA ASP A 197 -7.70 -6.49 10.94
C ASP A 197 -8.79 -7.56 10.98
N VAL A 198 -8.37 -8.82 10.93
CA VAL A 198 -9.25 -10.00 10.99
C VAL A 198 -9.20 -10.60 12.39
N SER A 199 -10.35 -10.92 12.97
CA SER A 199 -10.38 -11.55 14.30
C SER A 199 -9.65 -12.91 14.31
N PRO A 200 -9.03 -13.30 15.43
CA PRO A 200 -8.29 -14.55 15.55
C PRO A 200 -9.11 -15.81 15.21
N ASP A 201 -10.42 -15.78 15.43
CA ASP A 201 -11.35 -16.84 15.05
C ASP A 201 -11.82 -16.75 13.58
N GLY A 202 -11.50 -15.67 12.89
CA GLY A 202 -11.89 -15.41 11.50
C GLY A 202 -13.38 -15.13 11.30
N SER A 203 -14.11 -14.76 12.35
CA SER A 203 -15.55 -14.45 12.29
C SER A 203 -15.85 -13.00 11.97
N SER A 204 -14.92 -12.09 12.24
CA SER A 204 -15.14 -10.65 12.15
C SER A 204 -13.96 -9.92 11.51
N ILE A 205 -14.24 -8.73 10.98
CA ILE A 205 -13.23 -7.79 10.47
C ILE A 205 -13.50 -6.41 11.08
N VAL A 206 -12.46 -5.76 11.56
CA VAL A 206 -12.50 -4.36 12.00
C VAL A 206 -11.76 -3.48 11.01
N TYR A 207 -12.27 -2.28 10.78
CA TYR A 207 -11.69 -1.31 9.85
C TYR A 207 -12.17 0.10 10.17
N PRO A 208 -11.38 1.15 9.90
CA PRO A 208 -11.83 2.53 10.06
C PRO A 208 -12.74 2.90 8.90
N LYS A 209 -13.86 3.51 9.23
CA LYS A 209 -14.81 4.07 8.27
C LYS A 209 -15.11 5.52 8.57
N TYR A 210 -15.12 6.36 7.54
CA TYR A 210 -15.43 7.77 7.64
C TYR A 210 -16.94 7.97 7.80
N GLY A 211 -17.35 8.80 8.73
CA GLY A 211 -18.76 9.03 8.99
C GLY A 211 -19.01 10.26 9.86
N TYR A 212 -20.28 10.51 10.10
CA TYR A 212 -20.72 11.59 10.98
C TYR A 212 -20.67 11.16 12.44
N GLY A 213 -19.89 11.88 13.22
CA GLY A 213 -19.85 11.77 14.68
C GLY A 213 -20.97 12.56 15.36
N GLU A 214 -20.80 12.74 16.67
CA GLU A 214 -21.58 13.69 17.44
C GLU A 214 -21.32 15.10 16.89
N ASN A 215 -22.28 15.99 17.02
CA ASN A 215 -22.19 17.36 16.49
C ASN A 215 -21.91 17.45 14.97
N GLN A 216 -22.28 16.42 14.20
CA GLN A 216 -22.11 16.35 12.74
C GLN A 216 -20.65 16.54 12.27
N SER A 217 -19.68 16.36 13.15
CA SER A 217 -18.26 16.35 12.76
C SER A 217 -17.96 15.11 11.94
N LEU A 218 -17.21 15.27 10.85
CA LEU A 218 -16.74 14.16 10.02
C LEU A 218 -15.40 13.62 10.55
N GLY A 219 -15.27 12.31 10.59
CA GLY A 219 -14.03 11.66 10.99
C GLY A 219 -14.05 10.15 10.80
N PHE A 220 -12.91 9.52 10.93
CA PHE A 220 -12.82 8.07 10.98
C PHE A 220 -13.21 7.55 12.35
N ASP A 221 -13.98 6.49 12.35
CA ASP A 221 -14.32 5.71 13.52
C ASP A 221 -14.29 4.22 13.18
N ILE A 222 -14.22 3.35 14.18
CA ILE A 222 -14.05 1.91 13.94
C ILE A 222 -15.40 1.29 13.63
N CYS A 223 -15.44 0.58 12.50
CA CYS A 223 -16.54 -0.30 12.10
C CYS A 223 -16.12 -1.76 12.26
N ILE A 224 -17.01 -2.59 12.76
CA ILE A 224 -16.89 -4.04 12.77
C ILE A 224 -17.92 -4.68 11.85
N ILE A 225 -17.54 -5.68 11.10
CA ILE A 225 -18.44 -6.55 10.35
C ILE A 225 -18.34 -7.98 10.86
N ASP A 226 -19.45 -8.54 11.25
CA ASP A 226 -19.61 -9.97 11.54
C ASP A 226 -19.88 -10.73 10.23
N LEU A 227 -19.03 -11.66 9.88
CA LEU A 227 -19.09 -12.39 8.61
C LEU A 227 -20.15 -13.49 8.60
N ASN A 228 -20.60 -13.98 9.76
CA ASN A 228 -21.64 -14.98 9.91
C ASN A 228 -23.02 -14.35 9.71
N THR A 229 -23.29 -13.27 10.44
CA THR A 229 -24.57 -12.56 10.38
C THR A 229 -24.62 -11.50 9.27
N LYS A 230 -23.44 -11.10 8.73
CA LYS A 230 -23.25 -10.01 7.76
C LYS A 230 -23.68 -8.63 8.30
N LYS A 231 -23.85 -8.50 9.60
CA LYS A 231 -24.16 -7.22 10.24
C LYS A 231 -22.91 -6.37 10.35
N LYS A 232 -23.08 -5.08 10.04
CA LYS A 232 -22.05 -4.04 10.22
C LYS A 232 -22.52 -3.07 11.29
N ARG A 233 -21.62 -2.63 12.13
CA ARG A 233 -21.89 -1.59 13.11
C ARG A 233 -20.66 -0.75 13.39
N MET A 234 -20.86 0.53 13.61
CA MET A 234 -19.82 1.40 14.16
C MET A 234 -19.70 1.09 15.66
N ILE A 235 -18.50 0.80 16.12
CA ILE A 235 -18.19 0.49 17.52
C ILE A 235 -17.51 1.66 18.24
N THR A 236 -17.09 2.69 17.49
CA THR A 236 -16.72 3.99 18.07
C THR A 236 -17.51 5.09 17.41
N LYS A 237 -17.67 6.23 18.12
CA LYS A 237 -18.31 7.42 17.60
C LYS A 237 -17.57 8.65 18.08
N SER A 238 -17.23 9.56 17.15
CA SER A 238 -16.50 10.80 17.45
C SER A 238 -15.12 10.59 18.13
N LYS A 239 -14.51 9.41 17.97
CA LYS A 239 -13.20 9.10 18.55
C LYS A 239 -12.06 9.44 17.61
N ARG A 240 -12.32 9.72 16.31
CA ARG A 240 -11.29 9.86 15.27
C ARG A 240 -10.33 8.67 15.31
N ALA A 241 -10.93 7.47 15.33
CA ALA A 241 -10.25 6.22 15.60
C ALA A 241 -9.72 5.58 14.33
N ASN A 242 -8.47 5.12 14.38
CA ASN A 242 -7.76 4.46 13.28
C ASN A 242 -6.93 3.28 13.80
N TYR A 243 -6.37 2.49 12.89
CA TYR A 243 -5.47 1.38 13.17
C TYR A 243 -6.05 0.35 14.14
N PRO A 244 -7.27 -0.16 13.93
CA PRO A 244 -7.84 -1.17 14.81
C PRO A 244 -7.05 -2.49 14.69
N LYS A 245 -6.82 -3.15 15.85
CA LYS A 245 -6.20 -4.46 15.96
C LYS A 245 -6.88 -5.30 17.02
N PHE A 246 -7.31 -6.51 16.66
CA PHE A 246 -7.78 -7.46 17.65
C PHE A 246 -6.65 -7.91 18.56
N SER A 247 -6.96 -8.09 19.85
CA SER A 247 -6.06 -8.82 20.74
C SER A 247 -5.92 -10.28 20.30
N PRO A 248 -4.80 -10.95 20.61
CA PRO A 248 -4.59 -12.35 20.24
C PRO A 248 -5.66 -13.31 20.76
N ASP A 249 -6.29 -13.00 21.90
CA ASP A 249 -7.41 -13.77 22.45
C ASP A 249 -8.78 -13.40 21.84
N GLY A 250 -8.82 -12.40 20.96
CA GLY A 250 -10.01 -11.94 20.26
C GLY A 250 -11.04 -11.20 21.12
N LYS A 251 -10.72 -10.84 22.36
CA LYS A 251 -11.70 -10.22 23.28
C LYS A 251 -11.68 -8.72 23.28
N SER A 252 -10.57 -8.11 22.85
CA SER A 252 -10.37 -6.68 22.86
C SER A 252 -9.93 -6.15 21.49
N ILE A 253 -10.12 -4.87 21.29
CA ILE A 253 -9.65 -4.13 20.12
C ILE A 253 -8.79 -2.98 20.58
N LEU A 254 -7.54 -2.96 20.10
CA LEU A 254 -6.62 -1.83 20.22
C LEU A 254 -6.89 -0.85 19.08
N PHE A 255 -6.82 0.45 19.35
CA PHE A 255 -6.93 1.47 18.31
C PHE A 255 -6.19 2.75 18.70
N VAL A 256 -5.91 3.58 17.69
CA VAL A 256 -5.35 4.92 17.87
C VAL A 256 -6.47 5.95 17.74
N SER A 257 -6.59 6.85 18.68
CA SER A 257 -7.46 8.02 18.60
C SER A 257 -6.63 9.29 18.42
N HIS A 258 -7.02 10.08 17.41
CA HIS A 258 -6.41 11.40 17.12
C HIS A 258 -7.33 12.50 17.65
N LYS A 259 -7.24 12.78 18.93
CA LYS A 259 -8.02 13.84 19.57
C LYS A 259 -7.06 14.88 20.17
N ASN A 260 -7.42 16.17 20.04
CA ASN A 260 -6.63 17.28 20.56
C ASN A 260 -5.18 17.34 20.05
N SER A 261 -4.99 17.14 18.75
CA SER A 261 -3.69 17.18 18.04
C SER A 261 -2.67 16.12 18.46
N THR A 262 -3.03 15.20 19.35
CA THR A 262 -2.16 14.15 19.87
C THR A 262 -2.74 12.77 19.58
N SER A 263 -1.88 11.80 19.29
CA SER A 263 -2.28 10.40 19.13
C SER A 263 -2.17 9.67 20.45
N GLN A 264 -3.20 8.91 20.80
CA GLN A 264 -3.22 8.07 21.99
C GLN A 264 -3.68 6.65 21.63
N LEU A 265 -3.12 5.66 22.31
CA LEU A 265 -3.57 4.28 22.25
C LEU A 265 -4.72 4.05 23.22
N TYR A 266 -5.70 3.31 22.75
CA TYR A 266 -6.85 2.87 23.53
C TYR A 266 -7.13 1.40 23.28
N THR A 267 -7.73 0.74 24.25
CA THR A 267 -8.37 -0.56 24.09
C THR A 267 -9.86 -0.45 24.39
N MET A 268 -10.65 -1.35 23.82
CA MET A 268 -12.07 -1.50 24.08
C MET A 268 -12.48 -2.95 23.92
N ASN A 269 -13.67 -3.35 24.42
CA ASN A 269 -14.25 -4.64 24.11
C ASN A 269 -14.82 -4.66 22.67
N LEU A 270 -15.32 -5.82 22.22
CA LEU A 270 -15.87 -5.96 20.86
C LEU A 270 -17.16 -5.17 20.64
N ASP A 271 -17.84 -4.76 21.67
CA ASP A 271 -19.06 -3.97 21.61
C ASP A 271 -18.80 -2.46 21.51
N GLY A 272 -17.54 -2.06 21.66
CA GLY A 272 -17.14 -0.65 21.65
C GLY A 272 -17.27 0.01 23.03
N GLU A 273 -17.46 -0.79 24.06
CA GLU A 273 -17.53 -0.37 25.46
C GLU A 273 -16.19 -0.61 26.18
N ASP A 274 -16.13 -0.24 27.46
CA ASP A 274 -14.94 -0.41 28.30
C ASP A 274 -13.67 0.21 27.68
N ILE A 275 -13.83 1.43 27.15
CA ILE A 275 -12.72 2.14 26.48
C ILE A 275 -11.70 2.59 27.52
N LYS A 276 -10.49 2.03 27.44
CA LYS A 276 -9.36 2.35 28.33
C LYS A 276 -8.25 3.03 27.54
N LYS A 277 -7.78 4.15 28.06
CA LYS A 277 -6.60 4.86 27.54
C LYS A 277 -5.33 4.16 28.02
N ILE A 278 -4.44 3.80 27.09
CA ILE A 278 -3.19 3.10 27.39
C ILE A 278 -2.01 4.06 27.50
N THR A 279 -1.94 5.06 26.61
CA THR A 279 -0.83 6.03 26.58
C THR A 279 -1.29 7.41 27.05
N HIS A 280 -0.34 8.20 27.58
CA HIS A 280 -0.58 9.56 28.06
C HIS A 280 0.42 10.50 27.39
N ASN A 281 0.47 10.47 26.04
CA ASN A 281 1.36 11.33 25.28
C ASN A 281 0.92 12.79 25.35
N GLU A 282 1.91 13.68 25.38
CA GLU A 282 1.74 15.12 25.31
C GLU A 282 2.43 15.69 24.07
N GLY A 283 2.03 16.87 23.64
CA GLY A 283 2.61 17.54 22.47
C GLY A 283 2.30 16.85 21.16
N ASP A 284 3.27 16.88 20.23
CA ASP A 284 3.11 16.45 18.83
C ASP A 284 3.40 14.97 18.59
N VAL A 285 3.26 14.13 19.61
CA VAL A 285 3.51 12.69 19.47
C VAL A 285 2.47 12.06 18.57
N GLN A 286 2.93 11.33 17.54
CA GLN A 286 2.09 10.58 16.61
C GLN A 286 2.34 9.08 16.76
N ILE A 287 1.25 8.32 16.97
CA ILE A 287 1.28 6.85 17.01
C ILE A 287 0.67 6.35 15.71
N ILE A 288 1.36 5.45 15.04
CA ILE A 288 0.91 4.80 13.82
C ILE A 288 1.14 3.29 13.89
N THR A 289 0.26 2.53 13.27
CA THR A 289 0.39 1.08 13.10
C THR A 289 0.75 0.28 14.37
N PRO A 290 0.00 0.44 15.49
CA PRO A 290 0.25 -0.34 16.68
C PRO A 290 -0.05 -1.83 16.41
N SER A 291 0.59 -2.70 17.17
CA SER A 291 0.38 -4.14 17.11
C SER A 291 0.51 -4.76 18.50
N TRP A 292 -0.29 -5.79 18.76
CA TRP A 292 -0.12 -6.63 19.94
C TRP A 292 1.11 -7.52 19.81
N SER A 293 1.77 -7.80 20.90
CA SER A 293 2.67 -8.95 21.00
C SER A 293 1.89 -10.27 20.83
N PRO A 294 2.51 -11.34 20.32
CA PRO A 294 1.82 -12.60 20.11
C PRO A 294 1.18 -13.22 21.38
N ASP A 295 1.74 -12.94 22.55
CA ASP A 295 1.23 -13.35 23.84
C ASP A 295 0.15 -12.40 24.41
N GLY A 296 -0.12 -11.28 23.74
CA GLY A 296 -1.11 -10.28 24.16
C GLY A 296 -0.74 -9.45 25.38
N GLN A 297 0.51 -9.53 25.86
CA GLN A 297 0.92 -8.84 27.07
C GLN A 297 1.53 -7.45 26.83
N SER A 298 1.91 -7.17 25.59
CA SER A 298 2.54 -5.90 25.18
C SER A 298 1.95 -5.36 23.88
N ILE A 299 2.15 -4.08 23.65
CA ILE A 299 1.77 -3.37 22.43
C ILE A 299 3.01 -2.71 21.85
#